data_fd2839fb9b4989a95788d710f813dae7
#
_entry.id   fd2839fb9b4989a95788d710f813dae7
#
_cell.length_a   1.000
_cell.length_b   1.000
_cell.length_c   1.000
_cell.angle_alpha   90.00
_cell.angle_beta   90.00
_cell.angle_gamma   90.00
#
_symmetry.space_group_name_H-M   'P 1'
#
loop_
_entity.id
_entity.type
_entity.pdbx_description
1 polymer ?
#
loop_
_entity_poly.entity_id
_entity_poly.type
_entity_poly.pdbx_seq_one_letter_code
_entity_poly.pdbx_strand_id
1 'polypeptide(L)'
;MNMTMIAAIAGIALVATTANGAVSAKKYGAKGDGVADDSVAIQKALDYAGANGGGIVQLDAGKYRIDKPLNVPEGVTLAGVWEAPHHAQLANGTVLRIYAGKGDENGPPCVMLNPSSAVKGITFFYPEQRIPGTIAYPWTIQGKGMHGSVMDCTFVNPYKAIDFGTYSNELHYIRNCFGCPLKIGVHIDKCTDIGRIENVHFNPHYWGRAGSEGVPDWGELIKYIGENLVAFEFARTDWEYVLNTFVFGAKVGYRFYGGPDGSVNGNFLGIGADWCGRAVLVEQCQPPGLLITNGEFVGSDKTDIFMEIAATHDGVVQLGNCSFWGPASQIAKIDGTGTTSFSQCTFLNQGKAKDAYTIDALGGDINISNCRFWMERPDIRLGKGVTTAVIMGNRFKGKKQITNESTGDVQEGLNVVKK
;
A
#
# COMPACT_ATOMS: atom_id res chain seq x y z
N MET A 1 34.31 -74.24 31.17
CA MET A 1 33.23 -73.32 31.52
C MET A 1 33.18 -72.24 30.50
N ASN A 2 32.41 -72.42 29.45
CA ASN A 2 32.34 -71.54 28.29
C ASN A 2 31.20 -70.53 28.51
N MET A 3 31.56 -69.25 28.59
CA MET A 3 30.59 -68.17 28.55
C MET A 3 30.46 -67.68 27.12
N THR A 4 29.32 -67.97 26.51
CA THR A 4 28.94 -67.43 25.21
C THR A 4 28.31 -66.07 25.39
N MET A 5 28.97 -65.04 24.85
CA MET A 5 28.49 -63.65 24.86
C MET A 5 27.54 -63.46 23.68
N ILE A 6 26.24 -63.24 23.93
CA ILE A 6 25.28 -62.88 22.89
C ILE A 6 25.33 -61.36 22.72
N ALA A 7 25.80 -60.91 21.53
CA ALA A 7 25.73 -59.53 21.13
C ALA A 7 24.37 -59.25 20.48
N ALA A 8 23.55 -58.43 21.17
CA ALA A 8 22.31 -57.92 20.62
C ALA A 8 22.64 -56.69 19.74
N ILE A 9 22.49 -56.81 18.43
CA ILE A 9 22.58 -55.69 17.50
C ILE A 9 21.22 -54.99 17.52
N ALA A 10 21.13 -53.83 18.21
CA ALA A 10 20.00 -52.96 18.10
C ALA A 10 20.06 -52.21 16.75
N GLY A 11 19.21 -52.61 15.82
CA GLY A 11 19.05 -51.91 14.57
C GLY A 11 18.41 -50.52 14.80
N ILE A 12 19.18 -49.49 14.73
CA ILE A 12 18.66 -48.11 14.68
C ILE A 12 18.06 -47.96 13.28
N ALA A 13 16.73 -48.00 13.20
CA ALA A 13 16.01 -47.56 12.00
C ALA A 13 16.22 -46.05 11.86
N LEU A 14 17.10 -45.65 10.96
CA LEU A 14 17.26 -44.29 10.55
C LEU A 14 15.98 -43.91 9.78
N VAL A 15 15.02 -43.30 10.47
CA VAL A 15 13.91 -42.61 9.80
C VAL A 15 14.53 -41.40 9.07
N ALA A 16 14.83 -41.60 7.81
CA ALA A 16 15.15 -40.51 6.93
C ALA A 16 13.92 -39.64 6.85
N THR A 17 13.87 -38.58 7.67
CA THR A 17 13.00 -37.44 7.40
C THR A 17 13.44 -36.85 6.08
N THR A 18 12.79 -37.26 5.00
CA THR A 18 12.91 -36.55 3.73
C THR A 18 12.47 -35.12 4.02
N ALA A 19 13.41 -34.18 4.03
CA ALA A 19 13.06 -32.77 3.92
C ALA A 19 12.18 -32.70 2.66
N ASN A 20 10.90 -32.39 2.84
CA ASN A 20 9.98 -32.24 1.72
C ASN A 20 10.50 -31.09 0.88
N GLY A 21 11.19 -31.42 -0.24
CA GLY A 21 11.58 -30.45 -1.23
C GLY A 21 10.34 -29.73 -1.78
N ALA A 22 10.53 -28.56 -2.37
CA ALA A 22 9.42 -27.81 -2.98
C ALA A 22 8.61 -28.69 -3.95
N VAL A 23 7.29 -28.60 -3.88
CA VAL A 23 6.37 -29.28 -4.80
C VAL A 23 6.36 -28.55 -6.12
N SER A 24 6.88 -29.12 -7.19
CA SER A 24 6.84 -28.51 -8.52
C SER A 24 5.46 -28.64 -9.14
N ALA A 25 4.83 -27.53 -9.54
CA ALA A 25 3.54 -27.55 -10.23
C ALA A 25 3.60 -28.28 -11.59
N LYS A 26 4.76 -28.36 -12.23
CA LYS A 26 4.97 -29.12 -13.47
C LYS A 26 4.67 -30.60 -13.28
N LYS A 27 4.91 -31.18 -12.11
CA LYS A 27 4.57 -32.58 -11.80
C LYS A 27 3.08 -32.84 -11.83
N TYR A 28 2.26 -31.79 -11.71
CA TYR A 28 0.79 -31.83 -11.75
C TYR A 28 0.24 -31.39 -13.11
N GLY A 29 1.11 -31.12 -14.07
CA GLY A 29 0.73 -30.83 -15.45
C GLY A 29 0.77 -29.34 -15.84
N ALA A 30 1.25 -28.45 -14.96
CA ALA A 30 1.45 -27.04 -15.31
C ALA A 30 2.52 -26.90 -16.39
N LYS A 31 2.22 -26.17 -17.45
CA LYS A 31 3.08 -26.03 -18.62
C LYS A 31 3.93 -24.76 -18.59
N GLY A 32 3.35 -23.64 -18.16
CA GLY A 32 4.02 -22.35 -18.14
C GLY A 32 4.37 -21.83 -19.55
N ASP A 33 3.60 -22.21 -20.56
CA ASP A 33 3.77 -21.83 -21.97
C ASP A 33 2.98 -20.56 -22.37
N GLY A 34 2.17 -20.04 -21.46
CA GLY A 34 1.32 -18.87 -21.65
C GLY A 34 0.05 -19.11 -22.47
N VAL A 35 -0.20 -20.35 -22.88
CA VAL A 35 -1.31 -20.76 -23.76
C VAL A 35 -2.28 -21.71 -23.04
N ALA A 36 -1.74 -22.80 -22.48
CA ALA A 36 -2.54 -23.77 -21.75
C ALA A 36 -3.03 -23.19 -20.41
N ASP A 37 -4.30 -23.47 -20.04
CA ASP A 37 -4.79 -23.14 -18.71
C ASP A 37 -4.08 -23.98 -17.64
N ASP A 38 -3.25 -23.34 -16.84
CA ASP A 38 -2.47 -23.95 -15.77
C ASP A 38 -3.18 -23.95 -14.41
N SER A 39 -4.37 -23.32 -14.30
CA SER A 39 -5.10 -23.13 -13.04
C SER A 39 -5.31 -24.44 -12.29
N VAL A 40 -5.81 -25.46 -12.99
CA VAL A 40 -6.12 -26.77 -12.38
C VAL A 40 -4.87 -27.50 -11.93
N ALA A 41 -3.79 -27.41 -12.71
CA ALA A 41 -2.53 -28.05 -12.39
C ALA A 41 -1.86 -27.42 -11.16
N ILE A 42 -1.86 -26.08 -11.10
CA ILE A 42 -1.33 -25.32 -9.96
C ILE A 42 -2.19 -25.62 -8.72
N GLN A 43 -3.52 -25.61 -8.83
CA GLN A 43 -4.40 -25.91 -7.70
C GLN A 43 -4.17 -27.33 -7.15
N LYS A 44 -4.00 -28.33 -8.00
CA LYS A 44 -3.67 -29.69 -7.55
C LYS A 44 -2.35 -29.76 -6.75
N ALA A 45 -1.33 -28.99 -7.17
CA ALA A 45 -0.07 -28.91 -6.44
C ALA A 45 -0.25 -28.23 -5.07
N LEU A 46 -1.07 -27.18 -5.01
CA LEU A 46 -1.42 -26.47 -3.78
C LEU A 46 -2.19 -27.39 -2.81
N ASP A 47 -3.21 -28.07 -3.32
CA ASP A 47 -4.02 -29.03 -2.53
C ASP A 47 -3.16 -30.17 -1.98
N TYR A 48 -2.25 -30.70 -2.81
CA TYR A 48 -1.31 -31.73 -2.36
C TYR A 48 -0.40 -31.23 -1.24
N ALA A 49 0.18 -30.01 -1.38
CA ALA A 49 1.02 -29.42 -0.34
C ALA A 49 0.24 -29.22 0.96
N GLY A 50 -0.98 -28.68 0.89
CA GLY A 50 -1.85 -28.50 2.06
C GLY A 50 -2.20 -29.80 2.75
N ALA A 51 -2.55 -30.85 1.99
CA ALA A 51 -2.87 -32.18 2.54
C ALA A 51 -1.67 -32.90 3.17
N ASN A 52 -0.43 -32.49 2.85
CA ASN A 52 0.80 -33.08 3.36
C ASN A 52 1.54 -32.18 4.37
N GLY A 53 0.83 -31.31 5.08
CA GLY A 53 1.38 -30.53 6.18
C GLY A 53 1.97 -29.19 5.76
N GLY A 54 1.66 -28.70 4.58
CA GLY A 54 2.15 -27.42 4.07
C GLY A 54 3.43 -27.51 3.24
N GLY A 55 4.06 -26.37 3.00
CA GLY A 55 5.32 -26.27 2.26
C GLY A 55 5.27 -25.34 1.05
N ILE A 56 6.24 -25.47 0.16
CA ILE A 56 6.38 -24.59 -1.00
C ILE A 56 5.87 -25.28 -2.26
N VAL A 57 4.95 -24.63 -2.98
CA VAL A 57 4.60 -24.98 -4.35
C VAL A 57 5.37 -24.07 -5.29
N GLN A 58 6.31 -24.65 -6.04
CA GLN A 58 7.22 -23.92 -6.91
C GLN A 58 6.71 -23.86 -8.35
N LEU A 59 6.64 -22.65 -8.87
CA LEU A 59 6.49 -22.34 -10.29
C LEU A 59 7.87 -21.94 -10.83
N ASP A 60 8.36 -22.63 -11.85
CA ASP A 60 9.59 -22.24 -12.55
C ASP A 60 9.37 -20.93 -13.34
N ALA A 61 10.45 -20.39 -13.91
CA ALA A 61 10.32 -19.30 -14.88
C ALA A 61 9.45 -19.76 -16.07
N GLY A 62 8.46 -18.93 -16.42
CA GLY A 62 7.49 -19.25 -17.45
C GLY A 62 6.25 -18.35 -17.37
N LYS A 63 5.34 -18.49 -18.32
CA LYS A 63 4.10 -17.73 -18.41
C LYS A 63 2.92 -18.67 -18.17
N TYR A 64 2.31 -18.60 -17.02
CA TYR A 64 1.21 -19.47 -16.62
C TYR A 64 -0.14 -18.77 -16.87
N ARG A 65 -0.97 -19.35 -17.73
CA ARG A 65 -2.32 -18.85 -17.97
C ARG A 65 -3.24 -19.28 -16.83
N ILE A 66 -3.99 -18.34 -16.29
CA ILE A 66 -4.88 -18.52 -15.13
C ILE A 66 -6.30 -18.13 -15.54
N ASP A 67 -7.14 -19.14 -15.80
CA ASP A 67 -8.54 -18.97 -16.18
C ASP A 67 -9.49 -19.16 -14.97
N LYS A 68 -8.97 -19.67 -13.83
CA LYS A 68 -9.76 -19.93 -12.62
C LYS A 68 -9.01 -19.43 -11.38
N PRO A 69 -9.75 -18.98 -10.35
CA PRO A 69 -9.16 -18.61 -9.07
C PRO A 69 -8.31 -19.72 -8.45
N LEU A 70 -7.25 -19.33 -7.76
CA LEU A 70 -6.36 -20.20 -6.98
C LEU A 70 -6.63 -20.00 -5.49
N ASN A 71 -6.68 -21.09 -4.75
CA ASN A 71 -6.79 -21.08 -3.29
C ASN A 71 -5.51 -21.66 -2.69
N VAL A 72 -4.75 -20.84 -1.97
CA VAL A 72 -3.53 -21.27 -1.28
C VAL A 72 -3.89 -21.77 0.11
N PRO A 73 -3.74 -23.06 0.40
CA PRO A 73 -4.11 -23.64 1.70
C PRO A 73 -3.25 -23.08 2.84
N GLU A 74 -3.71 -23.28 4.06
CA GLU A 74 -2.95 -22.98 5.28
C GLU A 74 -1.57 -23.64 5.26
N GLY A 75 -0.54 -22.91 5.68
CA GLY A 75 0.84 -23.38 5.73
C GLY A 75 1.52 -23.57 4.37
N VAL A 76 0.90 -23.12 3.27
CA VAL A 76 1.45 -23.27 1.91
C VAL A 76 1.93 -21.93 1.37
N THR A 77 3.08 -21.94 0.72
CA THR A 77 3.61 -20.82 -0.07
C THR A 77 3.55 -21.15 -1.56
N LEU A 78 2.84 -20.33 -2.35
CA LEU A 78 2.97 -20.33 -3.80
C LEU A 78 4.15 -19.46 -4.20
N ALA A 79 5.22 -20.08 -4.71
CA ALA A 79 6.47 -19.40 -5.04
C ALA A 79 6.79 -19.44 -6.53
N GLY A 80 7.28 -18.31 -7.04
CA GLY A 80 7.82 -18.18 -8.38
C GLY A 80 9.29 -17.77 -8.37
N VAL A 81 9.79 -17.40 -9.54
CA VAL A 81 11.12 -16.81 -9.77
C VAL A 81 10.90 -15.34 -10.10
N TRP A 82 11.10 -14.48 -9.12
CA TRP A 82 10.93 -13.05 -9.27
C TRP A 82 12.09 -12.40 -10.00
N GLU A 83 11.77 -11.42 -10.84
CA GLU A 83 12.71 -10.53 -11.49
C GLU A 83 12.43 -9.10 -11.07
N ALA A 84 13.48 -8.32 -10.84
CA ALA A 84 13.36 -6.93 -10.41
C ALA A 84 12.48 -6.12 -11.39
N PRO A 85 11.45 -5.46 -10.89
CA PRO A 85 10.29 -5.15 -11.73
C PRO A 85 10.30 -3.77 -12.38
N HIS A 86 11.02 -2.79 -11.85
CA HIS A 86 10.91 -1.42 -12.34
C HIS A 86 11.47 -1.29 -13.74
N HIS A 87 10.62 -1.00 -14.72
CA HIS A 87 10.92 -0.93 -16.15
C HIS A 87 11.34 -2.29 -16.75
N ALA A 88 11.17 -3.38 -15.99
CA ALA A 88 11.48 -4.71 -16.50
C ALA A 88 10.45 -5.17 -17.53
N GLN A 89 10.91 -5.90 -18.51
CA GLN A 89 10.03 -6.57 -19.48
C GLN A 89 9.49 -7.87 -18.89
N LEU A 90 8.27 -8.25 -19.27
CA LEU A 90 7.64 -9.52 -18.88
C LEU A 90 8.27 -10.73 -19.62
N ALA A 91 9.56 -10.67 -19.95
CA ALA A 91 10.23 -11.73 -20.70
C ALA A 91 10.65 -12.90 -19.81
N ASN A 92 11.03 -12.61 -18.57
CA ASN A 92 11.70 -13.53 -17.66
C ASN A 92 10.92 -13.73 -16.37
N GLY A 93 11.33 -14.67 -15.54
CA GLY A 93 10.72 -14.98 -14.27
C GLY A 93 9.38 -15.73 -14.39
N THR A 94 8.64 -15.78 -13.29
CA THR A 94 7.34 -16.43 -13.22
C THR A 94 6.24 -15.40 -13.41
N VAL A 95 5.48 -15.52 -14.48
CA VAL A 95 4.37 -14.61 -14.82
C VAL A 95 3.05 -15.36 -14.80
N LEU A 96 2.10 -14.93 -13.96
CA LEU A 96 0.70 -15.37 -14.05
C LEU A 96 -0.04 -14.43 -15.02
N ARG A 97 -0.50 -14.97 -16.14
CA ARG A 97 -1.34 -14.30 -17.13
C ARG A 97 -2.80 -14.54 -16.76
N ILE A 98 -3.46 -13.53 -16.21
CA ILE A 98 -4.75 -13.69 -15.54
C ILE A 98 -5.88 -13.35 -16.49
N TYR A 99 -6.79 -14.29 -16.67
CA TYR A 99 -8.06 -14.16 -17.40
C TYR A 99 -9.26 -14.38 -16.48
N ALA A 100 -9.03 -14.99 -15.30
CA ALA A 100 -10.05 -15.23 -14.30
C ALA A 100 -10.71 -13.93 -13.81
N GLY A 101 -12.02 -13.95 -13.63
CA GLY A 101 -12.79 -12.84 -13.05
C GLY A 101 -13.00 -11.63 -13.95
N LYS A 102 -12.73 -11.73 -15.25
CA LYS A 102 -12.92 -10.64 -16.21
C LYS A 102 -14.36 -10.10 -16.19
N GLY A 103 -14.50 -8.80 -15.96
CA GLY A 103 -15.79 -8.09 -15.93
C GLY A 103 -16.55 -8.21 -14.61
N ASP A 104 -16.02 -8.96 -13.63
CA ASP A 104 -16.64 -9.13 -12.31
C ASP A 104 -15.75 -8.55 -11.20
N GLU A 105 -16.01 -7.31 -10.83
CA GLU A 105 -15.23 -6.64 -9.76
C GLU A 105 -15.37 -7.30 -8.39
N ASN A 106 -16.50 -7.92 -8.13
CA ASN A 106 -16.86 -8.48 -6.82
C ASN A 106 -16.76 -10.01 -6.78
N GLY A 107 -16.24 -10.61 -7.85
CA GLY A 107 -16.01 -12.04 -7.92
C GLY A 107 -14.91 -12.54 -6.98
N PRO A 108 -14.65 -13.85 -6.97
CA PRO A 108 -13.57 -14.42 -6.19
C PRO A 108 -12.20 -13.88 -6.66
N PRO A 109 -11.25 -13.66 -5.74
CA PRO A 109 -9.93 -13.15 -6.10
C PRO A 109 -9.17 -14.13 -6.99
N CYS A 110 -8.19 -13.62 -7.75
CA CYS A 110 -7.32 -14.52 -8.52
C CYS A 110 -6.57 -15.49 -7.61
N VAL A 111 -6.08 -15.01 -6.46
CA VAL A 111 -5.42 -15.83 -5.43
C VAL A 111 -6.02 -15.52 -4.06
N MET A 112 -6.61 -16.53 -3.43
CA MET A 112 -7.05 -16.48 -2.03
C MET A 112 -5.94 -17.05 -1.13
N LEU A 113 -5.53 -16.28 -0.12
CA LEU A 113 -4.62 -16.71 0.94
C LEU A 113 -5.42 -17.12 2.19
N ASN A 114 -5.22 -18.34 2.64
CA ASN A 114 -5.71 -18.83 3.94
C ASN A 114 -4.69 -18.49 5.06
N PRO A 115 -5.02 -18.73 6.34
CA PRO A 115 -4.10 -18.44 7.44
C PRO A 115 -2.71 -19.04 7.22
N SER A 116 -1.67 -18.32 7.62
CA SER A 116 -0.27 -18.73 7.51
C SER A 116 0.16 -19.18 6.10
N SER A 117 -0.45 -18.61 5.06
CA SER A 117 -0.07 -18.88 3.68
C SER A 117 0.58 -17.66 3.00
N ALA A 118 1.27 -17.91 1.90
CA ALA A 118 2.01 -16.85 1.22
C ALA A 118 2.01 -16.97 -0.30
N VAL A 119 2.19 -15.81 -0.95
CA VAL A 119 2.61 -15.70 -2.35
C VAL A 119 3.96 -15.01 -2.39
N LYS A 120 4.90 -15.56 -3.18
CA LYS A 120 6.25 -15.01 -3.28
C LYS A 120 6.82 -15.11 -4.69
N GLY A 121 7.51 -14.05 -5.14
CA GLY A 121 8.34 -14.10 -6.34
C GLY A 121 7.56 -14.25 -7.65
N ILE A 122 6.38 -13.64 -7.75
CA ILE A 122 5.47 -13.80 -8.89
C ILE A 122 5.13 -12.43 -9.50
N THR A 123 5.07 -12.39 -10.82
CA THR A 123 4.54 -11.27 -11.58
C THR A 123 3.10 -11.57 -12.02
N PHE A 124 2.16 -10.67 -11.67
CA PHE A 124 0.74 -10.74 -12.04
C PHE A 124 0.47 -9.81 -13.21
N PHE A 125 -0.05 -10.33 -14.31
CA PHE A 125 -0.34 -9.58 -15.53
C PHE A 125 -1.71 -9.94 -16.09
N TYR A 126 -2.49 -8.92 -16.46
CA TYR A 126 -3.82 -9.05 -17.06
C TYR A 126 -3.74 -8.71 -18.55
N PRO A 127 -3.61 -9.70 -19.45
CA PRO A 127 -3.36 -9.47 -20.87
C PRO A 127 -4.48 -8.73 -21.60
N GLU A 128 -5.71 -8.85 -21.10
CA GLU A 128 -6.88 -8.22 -21.72
C GLU A 128 -7.18 -6.82 -21.17
N GLN A 129 -6.43 -6.36 -20.16
CA GLN A 129 -6.59 -5.03 -19.59
C GLN A 129 -6.15 -3.95 -20.59
N ARG A 130 -6.87 -2.84 -20.61
CA ARG A 130 -6.64 -1.75 -21.56
C ARG A 130 -7.07 -0.40 -20.98
N ILE A 131 -6.57 0.67 -21.57
CA ILE A 131 -7.01 2.05 -21.38
C ILE A 131 -6.99 2.72 -22.76
N PRO A 132 -8.09 3.37 -23.20
CA PRO A 132 -9.39 3.42 -22.56
C PRO A 132 -10.15 2.10 -22.60
N GLY A 133 -11.23 2.01 -21.83
CA GLY A 133 -12.07 0.80 -21.76
C GLY A 133 -11.59 -0.20 -20.72
N THR A 134 -11.12 0.33 -19.57
CA THR A 134 -10.65 -0.47 -18.43
C THR A 134 -11.65 -1.54 -18.03
N ILE A 135 -11.17 -2.76 -17.92
CA ILE A 135 -11.96 -3.92 -17.53
C ILE A 135 -11.86 -4.09 -16.01
N ALA A 136 -13.02 -4.19 -15.36
CA ALA A 136 -13.08 -4.53 -13.95
C ALA A 136 -12.63 -5.98 -13.71
N TYR A 137 -11.85 -6.21 -12.68
CA TYR A 137 -11.45 -7.52 -12.19
C TYR A 137 -11.56 -7.55 -10.67
N PRO A 138 -11.78 -8.73 -10.05
CA PRO A 138 -11.71 -8.87 -8.61
C PRO A 138 -10.29 -8.61 -8.09
N TRP A 139 -10.10 -8.75 -6.78
CA TRP A 139 -8.77 -8.65 -6.19
C TRP A 139 -7.78 -9.64 -6.81
N THR A 140 -6.56 -9.20 -7.05
CA THR A 140 -5.50 -10.10 -7.49
C THR A 140 -5.13 -11.05 -6.36
N ILE A 141 -4.88 -10.51 -5.17
CA ILE A 141 -4.64 -11.30 -3.95
C ILE A 141 -5.60 -10.82 -2.87
N GLN A 142 -6.24 -11.75 -2.20
CA GLN A 142 -7.06 -11.50 -1.04
C GLN A 142 -6.70 -12.46 0.08
N GLY A 143 -6.47 -11.94 1.28
CA GLY A 143 -6.09 -12.74 2.44
C GLY A 143 -7.17 -12.77 3.50
N LYS A 144 -7.15 -13.84 4.32
CA LYS A 144 -7.99 -14.00 5.50
C LYS A 144 -7.24 -14.70 6.64
N GLY A 145 -7.62 -14.35 7.85
CA GLY A 145 -7.00 -14.94 9.05
C GLY A 145 -5.59 -14.41 9.31
N MET A 146 -4.82 -15.11 10.09
CA MET A 146 -3.53 -14.66 10.59
C MET A 146 -2.38 -14.97 9.62
N HIS A 147 -1.33 -14.13 9.63
CA HIS A 147 -0.04 -14.38 8.96
C HIS A 147 -0.11 -14.59 7.44
N GLY A 148 -1.11 -14.01 6.74
CA GLY A 148 -1.08 -13.96 5.28
C GLY A 148 0.08 -13.10 4.78
N SER A 149 0.84 -13.59 3.78
CA SER A 149 2.03 -12.87 3.31
C SER A 149 2.09 -12.72 1.79
N VAL A 150 2.45 -11.52 1.31
CA VAL A 150 2.68 -11.22 -0.10
C VAL A 150 4.06 -10.60 -0.24
N MET A 151 4.98 -11.30 -0.88
CA MET A 151 6.38 -10.90 -0.91
C MET A 151 6.99 -10.97 -2.30
N ASP A 152 7.87 -10.02 -2.62
CA ASP A 152 8.66 -10.03 -3.85
C ASP A 152 7.77 -10.20 -5.11
N CYS A 153 6.66 -9.45 -5.19
CA CYS A 153 5.67 -9.56 -6.26
C CYS A 153 5.60 -8.32 -7.14
N THR A 154 5.27 -8.51 -8.40
CA THR A 154 4.98 -7.42 -9.33
C THR A 154 3.53 -7.50 -9.81
N PHE A 155 2.82 -6.39 -9.72
CA PHE A 155 1.43 -6.22 -10.14
C PHE A 155 1.41 -5.29 -11.35
N VAL A 156 1.51 -5.84 -12.57
CA VAL A 156 1.74 -5.03 -13.77
C VAL A 156 0.59 -4.06 -14.02
N ASN A 157 -0.64 -4.58 -14.08
CA ASN A 157 -1.83 -3.79 -14.42
C ASN A 157 -3.12 -4.35 -13.81
N PRO A 158 -3.14 -4.73 -12.54
CA PRO A 158 -4.36 -5.24 -11.91
C PRO A 158 -5.39 -4.12 -11.76
N TYR A 159 -6.67 -4.47 -11.80
CA TYR A 159 -7.72 -3.53 -11.42
C TYR A 159 -7.66 -3.21 -9.92
N LYS A 160 -7.60 -4.27 -9.08
CA LYS A 160 -7.34 -4.21 -7.63
C LYS A 160 -6.21 -5.19 -7.30
N ALA A 161 -5.21 -4.76 -6.50
CA ALA A 161 -4.03 -5.58 -6.28
C ALA A 161 -4.11 -6.45 -5.02
N ILE A 162 -4.00 -5.88 -3.83
CA ILE A 162 -3.86 -6.65 -2.58
C ILE A 162 -4.93 -6.22 -1.58
N ASP A 163 -5.63 -7.20 -1.01
CA ASP A 163 -6.66 -7.00 -0.01
C ASP A 163 -6.43 -7.85 1.25
N PHE A 164 -6.28 -7.19 2.36
CA PHE A 164 -6.40 -7.72 3.71
C PHE A 164 -7.45 -6.90 4.49
N GLY A 165 -8.65 -6.78 3.92
CA GLY A 165 -9.72 -5.97 4.49
C GLY A 165 -11.11 -6.55 4.33
N THR A 166 -11.34 -7.38 3.30
CA THR A 166 -12.65 -8.02 3.11
C THR A 166 -12.96 -9.01 4.24
N TYR A 167 -11.95 -9.74 4.71
CA TYR A 167 -12.06 -10.70 5.81
C TYR A 167 -11.25 -10.25 7.04
N SER A 168 -11.66 -10.69 8.22
CA SER A 168 -10.86 -10.51 9.44
C SER A 168 -9.48 -11.11 9.25
N ASN A 169 -8.47 -10.35 9.63
CA ASN A 169 -7.08 -10.72 9.48
C ASN A 169 -6.23 -10.15 10.62
N GLU A 170 -5.07 -10.73 10.81
CA GLU A 170 -4.07 -10.28 11.77
C GLU A 170 -2.68 -10.59 11.23
N LEU A 171 -1.68 -9.79 11.62
CA LEU A 171 -0.28 -10.04 11.34
C LEU A 171 0.02 -10.25 9.84
N HIS A 172 -0.74 -9.60 8.97
CA HIS A 172 -0.44 -9.65 7.55
C HIS A 172 0.93 -9.02 7.25
N TYR A 173 1.59 -9.52 6.19
CA TYR A 173 2.88 -9.02 5.78
C TYR A 173 2.96 -8.82 4.26
N ILE A 174 3.11 -7.56 3.84
CA ILE A 174 3.28 -7.17 2.45
C ILE A 174 4.66 -6.55 2.30
N ARG A 175 5.52 -7.15 1.48
CA ARG A 175 6.88 -6.65 1.33
C ARG A 175 7.39 -6.74 -0.10
N ASN A 176 8.17 -5.73 -0.51
CA ASN A 176 8.85 -5.73 -1.80
C ASN A 176 7.86 -5.94 -2.97
N CYS A 177 6.76 -5.20 -2.97
CA CYS A 177 5.71 -5.30 -3.98
C CYS A 177 5.69 -4.04 -4.85
N PHE A 178 5.54 -4.25 -6.16
CA PHE A 178 5.65 -3.17 -7.14
C PHE A 178 4.53 -3.29 -8.17
N GLY A 179 4.11 -2.17 -8.78
CA GLY A 179 3.09 -2.31 -9.80
C GLY A 179 2.41 -1.02 -10.25
N CYS A 180 1.43 -1.21 -11.14
CA CYS A 180 0.53 -0.16 -11.62
C CYS A 180 -0.93 -0.60 -11.43
N PRO A 181 -1.44 -0.65 -10.20
CA PRO A 181 -2.85 -0.90 -9.97
C PRO A 181 -3.71 0.23 -10.56
N LEU A 182 -4.94 -0.09 -10.96
CA LEU A 182 -5.79 0.83 -11.70
C LEU A 182 -6.90 1.46 -10.85
N LYS A 183 -7.35 0.78 -9.79
CA LYS A 183 -8.39 1.28 -8.89
C LYS A 183 -7.94 1.29 -7.42
N ILE A 184 -7.46 0.17 -6.89
CA ILE A 184 -6.96 0.08 -5.52
C ILE A 184 -5.65 -0.71 -5.50
N GLY A 185 -4.62 -0.15 -4.87
CA GLY A 185 -3.34 -0.82 -4.72
C GLY A 185 -3.34 -1.79 -3.54
N VAL A 186 -3.39 -1.26 -2.32
CA VAL A 186 -3.48 -2.04 -1.08
C VAL A 186 -4.68 -1.57 -0.28
N HIS A 187 -5.48 -2.51 0.18
CA HIS A 187 -6.60 -2.28 1.08
C HIS A 187 -6.40 -3.07 2.38
N ILE A 188 -6.46 -2.37 3.52
CA ILE A 188 -6.38 -2.95 4.87
C ILE A 188 -7.60 -2.53 5.66
N ASP A 189 -8.32 -3.50 6.18
CA ASP A 189 -9.45 -3.34 7.10
C ASP A 189 -9.57 -4.59 7.98
N LYS A 190 -10.36 -4.53 9.05
CA LYS A 190 -10.66 -5.66 9.95
C LYS A 190 -9.41 -6.36 10.49
N CYS A 191 -8.32 -5.61 10.62
CA CYS A 191 -7.08 -6.09 11.23
C CYS A 191 -7.08 -5.75 12.72
N THR A 192 -7.04 -6.75 13.58
CA THR A 192 -7.13 -6.58 15.03
C THR A 192 -5.78 -6.64 15.74
N ASP A 193 -4.72 -6.99 15.01
CA ASP A 193 -3.35 -7.03 15.54
C ASP A 193 -2.32 -6.86 14.42
N ILE A 194 -1.51 -5.88 14.54
CA ILE A 194 -0.25 -5.48 13.88
C ILE A 194 -0.05 -6.00 12.44
N GLY A 195 -0.49 -5.24 11.45
CA GLY A 195 -0.09 -5.45 10.05
C GLY A 195 1.26 -4.82 9.70
N ARG A 196 1.90 -5.27 8.63
CA ARG A 196 3.17 -4.72 8.14
C ARG A 196 3.20 -4.60 6.64
N ILE A 197 3.53 -3.41 6.16
CA ILE A 197 3.72 -3.09 4.73
C ILE A 197 5.08 -2.43 4.57
N GLU A 198 5.98 -3.06 3.80
CA GLU A 198 7.36 -2.61 3.64
C GLU A 198 7.77 -2.55 2.17
N ASN A 199 8.38 -1.45 1.74
CA ASN A 199 8.94 -1.28 0.40
C ASN A 199 7.94 -1.64 -0.72
N VAL A 200 6.77 -1.00 -0.69
CA VAL A 200 5.75 -1.12 -1.74
C VAL A 200 5.77 0.13 -2.60
N HIS A 201 5.89 -0.05 -3.93
CA HIS A 201 6.06 1.06 -4.86
C HIS A 201 5.07 0.92 -6.04
N PHE A 202 4.09 1.82 -6.10
CA PHE A 202 3.16 1.89 -7.22
C PHE A 202 3.50 3.04 -8.16
N ASN A 203 3.69 2.67 -9.44
CA ASN A 203 4.11 3.61 -10.48
C ASN A 203 3.64 3.10 -11.85
N PRO A 204 3.07 3.94 -12.71
CA PRO A 204 2.59 3.54 -14.03
C PRO A 204 3.69 2.99 -14.94
N HIS A 205 4.97 3.22 -14.66
CA HIS A 205 6.07 2.63 -15.40
C HIS A 205 6.06 1.10 -15.38
N TYR A 206 5.51 0.48 -14.32
CA TYR A 206 5.42 -0.99 -14.24
C TYR A 206 4.53 -1.60 -15.31
N TRP A 207 3.57 -0.85 -15.86
CA TRP A 207 2.83 -1.25 -17.05
C TRP A 207 3.35 -0.55 -18.32
N GLY A 208 3.52 0.75 -18.28
CA GLY A 208 3.92 1.56 -19.43
C GLY A 208 5.26 1.15 -20.07
N ARG A 209 6.12 0.49 -19.31
CA ARG A 209 7.44 0.02 -19.76
C ARG A 209 7.65 -1.49 -19.64
N ALA A 210 6.58 -2.24 -19.38
CA ALA A 210 6.67 -3.70 -19.18
C ALA A 210 7.03 -4.48 -20.46
N GLY A 211 6.97 -3.86 -21.62
CA GLY A 211 7.18 -4.55 -22.90
C GLY A 211 6.14 -5.65 -23.17
N SER A 212 4.96 -5.53 -22.56
CA SER A 212 3.84 -6.46 -22.71
C SER A 212 2.93 -6.06 -23.86
N GLU A 213 2.07 -6.97 -24.30
CA GLU A 213 0.92 -6.61 -25.10
C GLU A 213 -0.03 -5.67 -24.33
N GLY A 214 -0.75 -4.82 -25.05
CA GLY A 214 -1.80 -3.96 -24.49
C GLY A 214 -1.28 -2.80 -23.62
N VAL A 215 -0.02 -2.42 -23.72
CA VAL A 215 0.49 -1.21 -23.07
C VAL A 215 -0.25 0.00 -23.62
N PRO A 216 -0.92 0.80 -22.77
CA PRO A 216 -1.65 1.98 -23.20
C PRO A 216 -0.72 3.13 -23.57
N ASP A 217 -1.29 4.15 -24.22
CA ASP A 217 -0.62 5.45 -24.34
C ASP A 217 -0.30 6.01 -22.95
N TRP A 218 0.89 6.61 -22.82
CA TRP A 218 1.37 7.11 -21.53
C TRP A 218 0.47 8.20 -20.95
N GLY A 219 -0.01 9.13 -21.77
CA GLY A 219 -0.88 10.22 -21.35
C GLY A 219 -2.24 9.69 -20.85
N GLU A 220 -2.82 8.71 -21.56
CA GLU A 220 -4.07 8.07 -21.17
C GLU A 220 -3.90 7.27 -19.87
N LEU A 221 -2.78 6.59 -19.69
CA LEU A 221 -2.49 5.85 -18.46
C LEU A 221 -2.37 6.79 -17.25
N ILE A 222 -1.56 7.85 -17.35
CA ILE A 222 -1.39 8.86 -16.30
C ILE A 222 -2.71 9.56 -15.97
N LYS A 223 -3.50 9.89 -16.98
CA LYS A 223 -4.82 10.48 -16.77
C LYS A 223 -5.74 9.51 -16.01
N TYR A 224 -5.81 8.27 -16.46
CA TYR A 224 -6.67 7.27 -15.84
C TYR A 224 -6.36 7.04 -14.37
N ILE A 225 -5.09 6.78 -14.02
CA ILE A 225 -4.71 6.54 -12.62
C ILE A 225 -4.91 7.79 -11.74
N GLY A 226 -4.65 8.98 -12.28
CA GLY A 226 -4.89 10.26 -11.59
C GLY A 226 -6.37 10.55 -11.30
N GLU A 227 -7.29 9.92 -12.01
CA GLU A 227 -8.73 10.06 -11.80
C GLU A 227 -9.33 8.91 -10.96
N ASN A 228 -8.69 7.74 -10.91
CA ASN A 228 -9.31 6.52 -10.39
C ASN A 228 -8.55 5.82 -9.26
N LEU A 229 -7.21 5.86 -9.23
CA LEU A 229 -6.42 5.06 -8.30
C LEU A 229 -6.44 5.64 -6.88
N VAL A 230 -6.80 4.81 -5.91
CA VAL A 230 -6.40 4.94 -4.50
C VAL A 230 -5.28 3.93 -4.25
N ALA A 231 -4.06 4.42 -3.97
CA ALA A 231 -2.91 3.52 -3.93
C ALA A 231 -2.85 2.69 -2.64
N PHE A 232 -3.08 3.35 -1.50
CA PHE A 232 -3.12 2.70 -0.19
C PHE A 232 -4.35 3.19 0.55
N GLU A 233 -5.21 2.28 1.01
CA GLU A 233 -6.36 2.65 1.85
C GLU A 233 -6.45 1.78 3.09
N PHE A 234 -6.73 2.44 4.21
CA PHE A 234 -6.73 1.86 5.55
C PHE A 234 -8.03 2.21 6.27
N ALA A 235 -8.75 1.20 6.76
CA ALA A 235 -9.84 1.36 7.70
C ALA A 235 -9.45 0.75 9.06
N ARG A 236 -10.23 -0.17 9.62
CA ARG A 236 -9.91 -0.75 10.92
C ARG A 236 -8.61 -1.55 10.87
N THR A 237 -7.56 -0.99 11.48
CA THR A 237 -6.34 -1.72 11.81
C THR A 237 -5.73 -1.17 13.08
N ASP A 238 -5.31 -2.07 13.97
CA ASP A 238 -4.66 -1.70 15.22
C ASP A 238 -3.16 -1.83 15.07
N TRP A 239 -2.46 -0.69 15.23
CA TRP A 239 -1.02 -0.62 15.21
C TRP A 239 -0.37 -1.05 13.88
N GLU A 240 -0.86 -0.52 12.78
CA GLU A 240 -0.26 -0.78 11.47
C GLU A 240 1.16 -0.23 11.37
N TYR A 241 2.06 -0.97 10.71
CA TYR A 241 3.39 -0.47 10.32
C TYR A 241 3.48 -0.34 8.80
N VAL A 242 3.71 0.88 8.31
CA VAL A 242 3.91 1.16 6.88
C VAL A 242 5.26 1.83 6.69
N LEU A 243 6.19 1.15 6.01
CA LEU A 243 7.59 1.54 5.93
C LEU A 243 8.05 1.69 4.48
N ASN A 244 8.64 2.84 4.13
CA ASN A 244 9.29 3.08 2.83
C ASN A 244 8.39 2.74 1.63
N THR A 245 7.14 3.18 1.66
CA THR A 245 6.21 2.99 0.55
C THR A 245 6.15 4.23 -0.32
N PHE A 246 5.81 4.06 -1.60
CA PHE A 246 5.78 5.15 -2.56
C PHE A 246 4.68 4.97 -3.60
N VAL A 247 4.10 6.07 -4.04
CA VAL A 247 3.17 6.10 -5.18
C VAL A 247 3.38 7.31 -6.07
N PHE A 248 3.24 7.09 -7.38
CA PHE A 248 3.26 8.14 -8.38
C PHE A 248 1.93 8.25 -9.12
N GLY A 249 1.38 9.45 -9.20
CA GLY A 249 0.32 9.82 -10.15
C GLY A 249 -1.10 9.41 -9.77
N ALA A 250 -1.34 8.92 -8.56
CA ALA A 250 -2.66 8.45 -8.11
C ALA A 250 -3.65 9.62 -7.88
N LYS A 251 -4.96 9.32 -7.92
CA LYS A 251 -5.99 10.21 -7.41
C LYS A 251 -5.78 10.51 -5.93
N VAL A 252 -5.58 9.45 -5.13
CA VAL A 252 -5.23 9.53 -3.70
C VAL A 252 -4.06 8.59 -3.42
N GLY A 253 -3.00 9.13 -2.82
CA GLY A 253 -1.85 8.32 -2.40
C GLY A 253 -2.19 7.42 -1.22
N TYR A 254 -2.51 8.05 -0.09
CA TYR A 254 -2.85 7.36 1.16
C TYR A 254 -4.21 7.85 1.65
N ARG A 255 -5.16 6.94 1.81
CA ARG A 255 -6.50 7.20 2.33
C ARG A 255 -6.68 6.50 3.67
N PHE A 256 -7.15 7.24 4.67
CA PHE A 256 -7.47 6.75 6.01
C PHE A 256 -8.93 7.05 6.29
N TYR A 257 -9.74 6.00 6.55
CA TYR A 257 -11.18 6.18 6.69
C TYR A 257 -11.79 5.33 7.80
N GLY A 258 -13.02 5.63 8.19
CA GLY A 258 -13.80 4.83 9.13
C GLY A 258 -14.65 3.81 8.38
N GLY A 259 -14.41 2.52 8.63
CA GLY A 259 -15.26 1.43 8.20
C GLY A 259 -16.30 1.04 9.29
N PRO A 260 -17.15 0.03 9.02
CA PRO A 260 -18.10 -0.48 10.02
C PRO A 260 -17.45 -1.00 11.30
N ASP A 261 -16.22 -1.51 11.20
CA ASP A 261 -15.46 -2.12 12.29
C ASP A 261 -14.53 -1.12 13.00
N GLY A 262 -14.46 0.13 12.53
CA GLY A 262 -13.64 1.20 13.10
C GLY A 262 -12.68 1.84 12.11
N SER A 263 -11.62 2.46 12.62
CA SER A 263 -10.62 3.19 11.86
C SER A 263 -9.20 2.76 12.22
N VAL A 264 -8.22 3.34 11.57
CA VAL A 264 -6.80 2.97 11.68
C VAL A 264 -6.07 3.73 12.79
N ASN A 265 -5.07 3.10 13.40
CA ASN A 265 -3.93 3.75 14.02
C ASN A 265 -2.63 3.07 13.57
N GLY A 266 -1.51 3.77 13.62
CA GLY A 266 -0.24 3.15 13.23
C GLY A 266 0.90 4.10 12.94
N ASN A 267 2.01 3.50 12.52
CA ASN A 267 3.27 4.16 12.22
C ASN A 267 3.51 4.15 10.69
N PHE A 268 3.59 5.32 10.11
CA PHE A 268 3.79 5.53 8.67
C PHE A 268 5.14 6.22 8.48
N LEU A 269 6.21 5.45 8.30
CA LEU A 269 7.59 5.93 8.23
C LEU A 269 8.12 5.93 6.80
N GLY A 270 8.57 7.09 6.33
CA GLY A 270 9.17 7.22 5.00
C GLY A 270 8.18 6.98 3.86
N ILE A 271 6.91 7.33 4.07
CA ILE A 271 5.91 7.23 3.00
C ILE A 271 6.09 8.36 1.99
N GLY A 272 5.91 8.08 0.73
CA GLY A 272 6.06 9.04 -0.36
C GLY A 272 4.87 9.05 -1.32
N ALA A 273 4.46 10.25 -1.75
CA ALA A 273 3.47 10.42 -2.80
C ALA A 273 3.90 11.52 -3.75
N ASP A 274 4.03 11.18 -5.03
CA ASP A 274 4.45 12.10 -6.07
C ASP A 274 3.37 12.23 -7.14
N TRP A 275 3.07 13.45 -7.54
CA TRP A 275 2.07 13.77 -8.57
C TRP A 275 0.64 13.30 -8.28
N CYS A 276 0.31 13.01 -7.04
CA CYS A 276 -1.04 12.61 -6.65
C CYS A 276 -2.00 13.81 -6.59
N GLY A 277 -3.26 13.58 -6.89
CA GLY A 277 -4.31 14.58 -6.71
C GLY A 277 -4.46 14.99 -5.23
N ARG A 278 -4.42 14.01 -4.35
CA ARG A 278 -4.24 14.11 -2.89
C ARG A 278 -3.11 13.17 -2.49
N ALA A 279 -2.09 13.67 -1.80
CA ALA A 279 -1.05 12.79 -1.25
C ALA A 279 -1.60 11.99 -0.07
N VAL A 280 -2.31 12.68 0.84
CA VAL A 280 -2.90 12.10 2.05
C VAL A 280 -4.33 12.60 2.21
N LEU A 281 -5.29 11.68 2.39
CA LEU A 281 -6.68 11.96 2.73
C LEU A 281 -7.03 11.23 4.04
N VAL A 282 -7.39 11.99 5.07
CA VAL A 282 -7.81 11.45 6.36
C VAL A 282 -9.29 11.77 6.57
N GLU A 283 -10.14 10.78 6.43
CA GLU A 283 -11.56 10.86 6.75
C GLU A 283 -11.81 10.49 8.21
N GLN A 284 -11.02 9.53 8.75
CA GLN A 284 -11.08 9.11 10.15
C GLN A 284 -9.81 8.35 10.56
N CYS A 285 -9.45 8.45 11.84
CA CYS A 285 -8.46 7.59 12.49
C CYS A 285 -8.76 7.44 13.98
N GLN A 286 -8.12 6.49 14.64
CA GLN A 286 -8.27 6.27 16.08
C GLN A 286 -7.52 7.33 16.91
N PRO A 287 -7.88 7.53 18.20
CA PRO A 287 -7.19 8.47 19.10
C PRO A 287 -5.68 8.21 19.31
N PRO A 288 -5.15 6.95 19.30
CA PRO A 288 -3.70 6.73 19.32
C PRO A 288 -2.96 7.37 18.14
N GLY A 289 -3.65 7.54 17.02
CA GLY A 289 -3.26 8.42 15.95
C GLY A 289 -2.51 7.78 14.78
N LEU A 290 -2.41 8.58 13.73
CA LEU A 290 -1.54 8.34 12.59
C LEU A 290 -0.20 9.03 12.85
N LEU A 291 0.86 8.24 13.04
CA LEU A 291 2.21 8.73 13.28
C LEU A 291 2.98 8.74 11.95
N ILE A 292 2.86 9.83 11.19
CA ILE A 292 3.50 10.00 9.88
C ILE A 292 4.85 10.69 10.07
N THR A 293 5.94 9.97 9.82
CA THR A 293 7.28 10.51 10.01
C THR A 293 8.18 10.31 8.79
N ASN A 294 9.06 11.29 8.54
CA ASN A 294 9.99 11.28 7.41
C ASN A 294 9.29 11.10 6.05
N GLY A 295 8.05 11.58 5.92
CA GLY A 295 7.30 11.51 4.67
C GLY A 295 7.78 12.55 3.66
N GLU A 296 7.71 12.22 2.37
CA GLU A 296 8.05 13.13 1.28
C GLU A 296 6.91 13.21 0.26
N PHE A 297 6.36 14.41 0.07
CA PHE A 297 5.18 14.64 -0.74
C PHE A 297 5.48 15.66 -1.82
N VAL A 298 5.29 15.26 -3.09
CA VAL A 298 5.62 16.06 -4.27
C VAL A 298 4.35 16.39 -5.05
N GLY A 299 4.13 17.65 -5.29
CA GLY A 299 2.98 18.14 -6.05
C GLY A 299 3.20 18.19 -7.55
N SER A 300 2.11 18.36 -8.26
CA SER A 300 2.06 18.57 -9.71
C SER A 300 1.00 19.61 -10.05
N ASP A 301 0.88 19.93 -11.33
CA ASP A 301 -0.21 20.78 -11.81
C ASP A 301 -1.61 20.22 -11.53
N LYS A 302 -1.73 18.93 -11.24
CA LYS A 302 -2.98 18.27 -10.86
C LYS A 302 -3.21 18.24 -9.35
N THR A 303 -2.17 18.44 -8.53
CA THR A 303 -2.28 18.45 -7.08
C THR A 303 -2.98 19.73 -6.63
N ASP A 304 -4.11 19.60 -5.96
CA ASP A 304 -4.81 20.73 -5.37
C ASP A 304 -4.40 20.93 -3.91
N ILE A 305 -4.56 19.91 -3.09
CA ILE A 305 -4.16 19.91 -1.68
C ILE A 305 -3.31 18.66 -1.44
N PHE A 306 -2.16 18.79 -0.78
CA PHE A 306 -1.37 17.60 -0.43
C PHE A 306 -2.07 16.75 0.62
N MET A 307 -2.56 17.39 1.68
CA MET A 307 -3.18 16.72 2.81
C MET A 307 -4.57 17.30 3.10
N GLU A 308 -5.57 16.44 3.12
CA GLU A 308 -6.93 16.80 3.48
C GLU A 308 -7.36 16.01 4.71
N ILE A 309 -7.77 16.73 5.77
CA ILE A 309 -8.40 16.19 6.97
C ILE A 309 -9.87 16.52 6.87
N ALA A 310 -10.71 15.52 6.63
CA ALA A 310 -12.14 15.70 6.41
C ALA A 310 -12.88 16.10 7.69
N ALA A 311 -14.07 16.68 7.53
CA ALA A 311 -14.91 17.12 8.64
C ALA A 311 -15.38 15.97 9.55
N THR A 312 -15.32 14.74 9.09
CA THR A 312 -15.66 13.54 9.87
C THR A 312 -14.57 13.11 10.85
N HIS A 313 -13.35 13.66 10.70
CA HIS A 313 -12.20 13.27 11.52
C HIS A 313 -12.27 13.87 12.93
N ASP A 314 -12.15 13.01 13.95
CA ASP A 314 -12.08 13.38 15.38
C ASP A 314 -10.89 12.74 16.13
N GLY A 315 -10.03 12.01 15.43
CA GLY A 315 -8.86 11.33 15.98
C GLY A 315 -7.61 12.22 16.08
N VAL A 316 -6.42 11.61 15.96
CA VAL A 316 -5.13 12.29 16.07
C VAL A 316 -4.27 12.04 14.83
N VAL A 317 -3.76 13.10 14.20
CA VAL A 317 -2.82 13.02 13.08
C VAL A 317 -1.56 13.79 13.44
N GLN A 318 -0.41 13.13 13.39
CA GLN A 318 0.89 13.71 13.71
C GLN A 318 1.85 13.56 12.54
N LEU A 319 2.35 14.67 12.03
CA LEU A 319 3.38 14.71 11.01
C LEU A 319 4.70 15.22 11.62
N GLY A 320 5.72 14.36 11.56
CA GLY A 320 7.06 14.68 12.07
C GLY A 320 8.12 14.63 10.97
N ASN A 321 8.92 15.70 10.80
CA ASN A 321 10.03 15.74 9.84
C ASN A 321 9.63 15.40 8.40
N CYS A 322 8.46 15.86 7.96
CA CYS A 322 7.95 15.64 6.61
C CYS A 322 8.28 16.82 5.68
N SER A 323 8.44 16.54 4.39
CA SER A 323 8.69 17.51 3.35
C SER A 323 7.55 17.57 2.34
N PHE A 324 7.11 18.78 2.02
CA PHE A 324 6.07 19.06 1.03
C PHE A 324 6.63 20.05 0.00
N TRP A 325 6.69 19.65 -1.25
CA TRP A 325 7.24 20.51 -2.30
C TRP A 325 6.60 20.25 -3.67
N GLY A 326 6.89 21.11 -4.62
CA GLY A 326 6.26 21.08 -5.93
C GLY A 326 4.94 21.86 -6.00
N PRO A 327 4.34 21.98 -7.20
CA PRO A 327 3.14 22.79 -7.41
C PRO A 327 1.91 22.18 -6.69
N ALA A 328 1.22 23.01 -5.92
CA ALA A 328 -0.09 22.70 -5.34
C ALA A 328 -0.80 24.01 -4.95
N SER A 329 -2.09 23.99 -4.72
CA SER A 329 -2.82 25.13 -4.17
C SER A 329 -2.57 25.30 -2.68
N GLN A 330 -2.60 24.21 -1.92
CA GLN A 330 -2.40 24.20 -0.46
C GLN A 330 -1.57 22.99 -0.01
N ILE A 331 -0.92 23.11 1.14
CA ILE A 331 -0.30 21.95 1.81
C ILE A 331 -1.36 21.17 2.58
N ALA A 332 -2.13 21.84 3.44
CA ALA A 332 -3.14 21.17 4.24
C ALA A 332 -4.43 21.96 4.32
N LYS A 333 -5.55 21.24 4.25
CA LYS A 333 -6.88 21.68 4.62
C LYS A 333 -7.41 20.79 5.74
N ILE A 334 -7.81 21.40 6.86
CA ILE A 334 -8.20 20.69 8.07
C ILE A 334 -9.60 21.13 8.47
N ASP A 335 -10.59 20.28 8.21
CA ASP A 335 -12.01 20.53 8.53
C ASP A 335 -12.46 19.76 9.79
N GLY A 336 -11.73 18.74 10.24
CA GLY A 336 -12.10 17.86 11.34
C GLY A 336 -11.99 18.51 12.72
N THR A 337 -12.56 17.85 13.72
CA THR A 337 -12.54 18.30 15.12
C THR A 337 -11.42 17.68 15.96
N GLY A 338 -10.70 16.71 15.41
CA GLY A 338 -9.59 16.03 16.08
C GLY A 338 -8.30 16.87 16.14
N THR A 339 -7.23 16.26 16.59
CA THR A 339 -5.92 16.90 16.71
C THR A 339 -5.10 16.72 15.43
N THR A 340 -4.52 17.81 14.91
CA THR A 340 -3.57 17.76 13.80
C THR A 340 -2.29 18.48 14.18
N SER A 341 -1.14 17.78 14.06
CA SER A 341 0.17 18.30 14.41
C SER A 341 1.15 18.25 13.25
N PHE A 342 1.88 19.35 13.03
CA PHE A 342 3.04 19.43 12.17
C PHE A 342 4.26 19.81 13.00
N SER A 343 5.28 18.94 13.06
CA SER A 343 6.50 19.20 13.79
C SER A 343 7.72 19.01 12.88
N GLN A 344 8.62 20.00 12.83
CA GLN A 344 9.84 19.99 12.01
C GLN A 344 9.60 19.77 10.50
N CYS A 345 8.40 20.08 10.00
CA CYS A 345 8.06 19.94 8.60
C CYS A 345 8.57 21.10 7.74
N THR A 346 8.81 20.84 6.46
CA THR A 346 9.21 21.83 5.47
C THR A 346 8.13 21.99 4.40
N PHE A 347 7.69 23.22 4.19
CA PHE A 347 6.69 23.59 3.19
C PHE A 347 7.35 24.46 2.12
N LEU A 348 7.52 23.90 0.92
CA LEU A 348 8.27 24.49 -0.18
C LEU A 348 7.47 24.45 -1.48
N ASN A 349 7.37 25.59 -2.16
CA ASN A 349 6.83 25.74 -3.51
C ASN A 349 5.42 25.16 -3.76
N GLN A 350 4.41 25.91 -3.43
CA GLN A 350 3.02 25.58 -3.70
C GLN A 350 2.42 26.22 -4.97
N GLY A 351 3.04 27.18 -5.53
CA GLY A 351 2.91 27.86 -6.84
C GLY A 351 1.56 28.18 -7.45
N LYS A 352 0.48 27.43 -7.23
CA LYS A 352 -0.77 27.55 -8.00
C LYS A 352 -1.72 28.66 -7.54
N ALA A 353 -1.97 28.78 -6.26
CA ALA A 353 -2.92 29.74 -5.69
C ALA A 353 -2.18 30.68 -4.73
N LYS A 354 -1.77 31.85 -5.23
CA LYS A 354 -0.95 32.78 -4.45
C LYS A 354 -1.64 33.29 -3.18
N ASP A 355 -2.96 33.36 -3.18
CA ASP A 355 -3.77 33.88 -2.07
C ASP A 355 -4.29 32.77 -1.13
N ALA A 356 -4.07 31.48 -1.45
CA ALA A 356 -4.47 30.39 -0.58
C ALA A 356 -3.47 30.23 0.58
N TYR A 357 -3.96 29.88 1.75
CA TYR A 357 -3.12 29.57 2.91
C TYR A 357 -2.32 28.29 2.69
N THR A 358 -1.11 28.26 3.20
CA THR A 358 -0.29 27.03 3.22
C THR A 358 -0.95 25.96 4.07
N ILE A 359 -1.39 26.32 5.27
CA ILE A 359 -2.21 25.49 6.15
C ILE A 359 -3.52 26.21 6.44
N ASP A 360 -4.62 25.63 6.05
CA ASP A 360 -5.97 26.13 6.25
C ASP A 360 -6.69 25.27 7.28
N ALA A 361 -6.60 25.62 8.54
CA ALA A 361 -7.21 24.91 9.64
C ALA A 361 -8.57 25.54 9.99
N LEU A 362 -9.66 24.87 9.63
CA LEU A 362 -11.02 25.33 9.87
C LEU A 362 -11.61 24.79 11.17
N GLY A 363 -11.04 23.72 11.75
CA GLY A 363 -11.49 23.12 13.01
C GLY A 363 -10.40 22.37 13.75
N GLY A 364 -10.73 21.85 14.92
CA GLY A 364 -9.92 20.96 15.76
C GLY A 364 -8.85 21.63 16.61
N ASP A 365 -7.94 20.80 17.12
CA ASP A 365 -6.77 21.21 17.91
C ASP A 365 -5.54 21.19 17.01
N ILE A 366 -4.84 22.32 16.89
CA ILE A 366 -3.79 22.54 15.90
C ILE A 366 -2.45 22.77 16.58
N ASN A 367 -1.43 21.99 16.21
CA ASN A 367 -0.05 22.21 16.64
C ASN A 367 0.87 22.34 15.43
N ILE A 368 1.55 23.50 15.29
CA ILE A 368 2.52 23.77 14.23
C ILE A 368 3.81 24.24 14.89
N SER A 369 4.80 23.37 14.98
CA SER A 369 6.02 23.65 15.74
C SER A 369 7.29 23.34 14.96
N ASN A 370 8.27 24.28 15.03
CA ASN A 370 9.60 24.15 14.44
C ASN A 370 9.60 23.92 12.90
N CYS A 371 8.52 24.30 12.23
CA CYS A 371 8.35 24.13 10.79
C CYS A 371 9.00 25.27 9.99
N ARG A 372 9.18 25.02 8.69
CA ARG A 372 9.72 26.01 7.73
C ARG A 372 8.68 26.32 6.66
N PHE A 373 8.28 27.57 6.55
CA PHE A 373 7.43 28.14 5.50
C PHE A 373 8.34 28.88 4.50
N TRP A 374 8.60 28.27 3.35
CA TRP A 374 9.57 28.80 2.38
C TRP A 374 8.95 29.68 1.29
N MET A 375 7.66 29.98 1.37
CA MET A 375 6.95 30.77 0.38
C MET A 375 6.47 32.09 0.97
N GLU A 376 6.51 33.14 0.18
CA GLU A 376 5.92 34.45 0.53
C GLU A 376 4.45 34.46 0.10
N ARG A 377 3.58 33.90 0.98
CA ARG A 377 2.15 33.79 0.78
C ARG A 377 1.45 33.66 2.14
N PRO A 378 0.11 33.68 2.19
CA PRO A 378 -0.60 33.39 3.43
C PRO A 378 -0.14 32.05 4.03
N ASP A 379 0.35 32.08 5.28
CA ASP A 379 0.96 30.91 5.90
C ASP A 379 -0.08 30.02 6.56
N ILE A 380 -0.82 30.55 7.54
CA ILE A 380 -1.74 29.79 8.38
C ILE A 380 -3.05 30.55 8.54
N ARG A 381 -4.19 29.89 8.36
CA ARG A 381 -5.49 30.33 8.86
C ARG A 381 -5.97 29.43 9.95
N LEU A 382 -6.41 30.01 11.06
CA LEU A 382 -7.17 29.39 12.12
C LEU A 382 -8.61 29.85 12.01
N GLY A 383 -9.49 28.98 11.52
CA GLY A 383 -10.90 29.26 11.36
C GLY A 383 -11.68 29.18 12.67
N LYS A 384 -12.97 29.51 12.63
CA LYS A 384 -13.85 29.59 13.81
C LYS A 384 -14.04 28.28 14.57
N GLY A 385 -13.83 27.13 13.91
CA GLY A 385 -13.94 25.80 14.52
C GLY A 385 -12.69 25.31 15.23
N VAL A 386 -11.57 26.08 15.18
CA VAL A 386 -10.35 25.73 15.91
C VAL A 386 -10.57 25.99 17.40
N THR A 387 -10.36 24.97 18.24
CA THR A 387 -10.60 25.01 19.69
C THR A 387 -9.35 25.38 20.47
N THR A 388 -8.21 24.82 20.07
CA THR A 388 -6.89 25.21 20.59
C THR A 388 -5.88 25.27 19.46
N ALA A 389 -4.86 26.15 19.60
CA ALA A 389 -3.75 26.15 18.68
C ALA A 389 -2.44 26.55 19.36
N VAL A 390 -1.36 25.83 19.00
CA VAL A 390 0.02 26.17 19.38
C VAL A 390 0.85 26.39 18.10
N ILE A 391 1.33 27.61 17.86
CA ILE A 391 2.15 27.97 16.70
C ILE A 391 3.50 28.50 17.19
N MET A 392 4.51 27.64 17.28
CA MET A 392 5.71 27.96 18.02
C MET A 392 7.01 27.54 17.32
N GLY A 393 8.03 28.41 17.37
CA GLY A 393 9.39 28.11 16.89
C GLY A 393 9.52 28.00 15.36
N ASN A 394 8.52 28.42 14.60
CA ASN A 394 8.49 28.30 13.14
C ASN A 394 9.36 29.38 12.45
N ARG A 395 9.80 29.08 11.24
CA ARG A 395 10.56 29.99 10.38
C ARG A 395 9.75 30.34 9.14
N PHE A 396 9.47 31.61 8.95
CA PHE A 396 8.74 32.17 7.81
C PHE A 396 9.67 32.90 6.87
N LYS A 397 9.46 32.79 5.57
CA LYS A 397 10.13 33.59 4.55
C LYS A 397 9.35 34.90 4.31
N GLY A 398 10.05 36.03 4.25
CA GLY A 398 9.41 37.31 4.05
C GLY A 398 8.58 37.77 5.26
N LYS A 399 7.29 38.00 5.06
CA LYS A 399 6.38 38.43 6.13
C LYS A 399 5.59 37.23 6.67
N LYS A 400 5.64 37.01 7.99
CA LYS A 400 4.72 36.03 8.66
C LYS A 400 3.27 36.47 8.45
N GLN A 401 2.43 35.58 7.92
CA GLN A 401 1.03 35.84 7.61
C GLN A 401 0.13 34.79 8.23
N ILE A 402 -0.24 35.02 9.50
CA ILE A 402 -1.17 34.17 10.26
C ILE A 402 -2.48 34.94 10.44
N THR A 403 -3.58 34.33 10.02
CA THR A 403 -4.93 34.84 10.25
C THR A 403 -5.61 33.99 11.31
N ASN A 404 -6.02 34.63 12.40
CA ASN A 404 -6.77 33.96 13.49
C ASN A 404 -8.20 34.47 13.52
N GLU A 405 -9.15 33.59 13.18
CA GLU A 405 -10.59 33.80 13.28
C GLU A 405 -11.20 32.98 14.44
N SER A 406 -10.36 32.17 15.13
CA SER A 406 -10.78 31.32 16.23
C SER A 406 -11.09 32.15 17.49
N THR A 407 -12.07 31.68 18.27
CA THR A 407 -12.33 32.14 19.64
C THR A 407 -11.73 31.23 20.70
N GLY A 408 -11.02 30.15 20.27
CA GLY A 408 -10.35 29.19 21.14
C GLY A 408 -9.06 29.73 21.76
N ASP A 409 -8.40 28.91 22.56
CA ASP A 409 -7.10 29.25 23.14
C ASP A 409 -5.97 29.09 22.12
N VAL A 410 -5.40 30.20 21.69
CA VAL A 410 -4.34 30.25 20.66
C VAL A 410 -3.07 30.81 21.28
N GLN A 411 -2.00 30.01 21.29
CA GLN A 411 -0.69 30.40 21.77
C GLN A 411 0.28 30.53 20.59
N GLU A 412 0.89 31.70 20.44
CA GLU A 412 1.86 31.99 19.39
C GLU A 412 3.15 32.54 19.99
N GLY A 413 4.30 31.95 19.65
CA GLY A 413 5.57 32.45 20.20
C GLY A 413 6.81 31.89 19.52
N LEU A 414 7.97 32.53 19.77
CA LEU A 414 9.30 32.11 19.34
C LEU A 414 9.43 31.92 17.81
N ASN A 415 8.50 32.48 17.02
CA ASN A 415 8.53 32.42 15.57
C ASN A 415 9.50 33.48 15.02
N VAL A 416 10.26 33.11 13.98
CA VAL A 416 11.22 34.00 13.34
C VAL A 416 10.94 34.20 11.87
N VAL A 417 11.28 35.38 11.36
CA VAL A 417 11.13 35.71 9.96
C VAL A 417 12.51 35.84 9.32
N LYS A 418 12.72 35.08 8.24
CA LYS A 418 13.91 35.21 7.39
C LYS A 418 13.64 36.26 6.33
N LYS A 419 14.39 37.31 6.38
CA LYS A 419 14.40 38.36 5.34
C LYS A 419 14.96 37.84 4.02
#